data_b8365f7c1944ae3f269142644f1e4dfb
#
_entry.id   b8365f7c1944ae3f269142644f1e4dfb
#
_cell.length_a   1.000
_cell.length_b   1.000
_cell.length_c   1.000
_cell.angle_alpha   90.00
_cell.angle_beta   90.00
_cell.angle_gamma   90.00
#
_symmetry.space_group_name_H-M   'P 1'
#
loop_
_entity.id
_entity.type
_entity.pdbx_description
1 polymer ?
#
loop_
_entity_poly.entity_id
_entity_poly.type
_entity_poly.pdbx_seq_one_letter_code
_entity_poly.pdbx_strand_id
1 'polypeptide(L)'
;YSFDKGGFHFVVLDANHNPDGSDYGDSNFKWYDAGLPGRQIDWLERDLAATGKPTFVFCHQRIDVGAHHPFGVRGASSTRAVLRESRKVVGVFQGHSHHNCARSIDGVHYTTLAAMVKGAGEKQNSFAVLEVFPGGASQLLGFQLQRSYLLPAQFS
;
A
#
# COMPACT_ATOMS: atom_id res chain seq x y z
N TYR A 1 -4.06 -11.26 -2.65
CA TYR A 1 -5.50 -11.45 -2.82
C TYR A 1 -6.22 -10.11 -2.99
N SER A 2 -7.44 -10.17 -3.52
CA SER A 2 -8.32 -9.00 -3.64
C SER A 2 -9.76 -9.36 -3.26
N PHE A 3 -10.56 -8.35 -3.00
CA PHE A 3 -11.99 -8.48 -2.72
C PHE A 3 -12.73 -7.20 -3.02
N ASP A 4 -14.05 -7.31 -3.20
CA ASP A 4 -14.94 -6.17 -3.42
C ASP A 4 -15.82 -5.90 -2.21
N LYS A 5 -15.97 -4.63 -1.85
CA LYS A 5 -16.87 -4.18 -0.79
C LYS A 5 -17.36 -2.76 -1.06
N GLY A 6 -18.67 -2.53 -0.90
CA GLY A 6 -19.26 -1.19 -0.92
C GLY A 6 -19.03 -0.39 -2.21
N GLY A 7 -18.90 -1.07 -3.37
CA GLY A 7 -18.61 -0.41 -4.64
C GLY A 7 -17.13 -0.17 -4.91
N PHE A 8 -16.23 -0.61 -4.04
CA PHE A 8 -14.78 -0.48 -4.15
C PHE A 8 -14.11 -1.84 -4.28
N HIS A 9 -12.93 -1.82 -4.89
CA HIS A 9 -12.03 -2.96 -4.98
C HIS A 9 -10.84 -2.78 -4.02
N PHE A 10 -10.47 -3.83 -3.33
CA PHE A 10 -9.39 -3.83 -2.33
C PHE A 10 -8.37 -4.88 -2.71
N VAL A 11 -7.11 -4.49 -2.77
CA VAL A 11 -5.98 -5.37 -3.09
C VAL A 11 -5.02 -5.42 -1.91
N VAL A 12 -4.60 -6.61 -1.52
CA VAL A 12 -3.53 -6.82 -0.53
C VAL A 12 -2.37 -7.51 -1.20
N LEU A 13 -1.22 -6.83 -1.21
CA LEU A 13 0.03 -7.34 -1.76
C LEU A 13 0.90 -7.93 -0.66
N ASP A 14 1.48 -9.07 -0.94
CA ASP A 14 2.46 -9.71 -0.08
C ASP A 14 3.87 -9.50 -0.65
N ALA A 15 4.69 -8.74 0.06
CA ALA A 15 6.06 -8.48 -0.33
C ALA A 15 7.08 -9.34 0.44
N ASN A 16 6.65 -10.34 1.16
CA ASN A 16 7.52 -11.25 1.92
C ASN A 16 8.06 -12.37 1.03
N HIS A 17 8.83 -11.98 0.01
CA HIS A 17 9.45 -12.92 -0.92
C HIS A 17 10.96 -12.66 -1.01
N ASN A 18 11.70 -13.75 -1.13
CA ASN A 18 13.15 -13.76 -1.38
C ASN A 18 13.50 -13.23 -2.79
N PRO A 19 14.79 -12.92 -3.07
CA PRO A 19 15.23 -12.48 -4.39
C PRO A 19 14.89 -13.43 -5.55
N ASP A 20 14.85 -14.72 -5.29
CA ASP A 20 14.48 -15.76 -6.25
C ASP A 20 12.95 -15.90 -6.45
N GLY A 21 12.16 -15.12 -5.70
CA GLY A 21 10.70 -15.14 -5.73
C GLY A 21 10.06 -16.22 -4.86
N SER A 22 10.83 -17.00 -4.13
CA SER A 22 10.28 -17.92 -3.11
C SER A 22 9.72 -17.13 -1.92
N ASP A 23 8.78 -17.72 -1.20
CA ASP A 23 8.18 -17.12 -0.02
C ASP A 23 9.21 -17.07 1.13
N TYR A 24 9.07 -16.10 2.03
CA TYR A 24 9.83 -16.10 3.26
C TYR A 24 9.50 -17.36 4.07
N GLY A 25 10.54 -18.06 4.50
CA GLY A 25 10.42 -19.11 5.49
C GLY A 25 10.41 -18.55 6.92
N ASP A 26 10.15 -19.41 7.89
CA ASP A 26 10.04 -19.08 9.31
C ASP A 26 11.32 -18.44 9.90
N SER A 27 12.46 -18.61 9.23
CA SER A 27 13.77 -18.10 9.64
C SER A 27 14.21 -16.84 8.88
N ASN A 28 13.41 -16.30 7.96
CA ASN A 28 13.81 -15.08 7.25
C ASN A 28 13.44 -13.83 8.05
N PHE A 29 14.46 -13.18 8.59
CA PHE A 29 14.32 -11.89 9.30
C PHE A 29 14.90 -10.71 8.52
N LYS A 30 15.17 -10.88 7.23
CA LYS A 30 15.78 -9.85 6.38
C LYS A 30 14.73 -8.87 5.88
N TRP A 31 14.10 -8.14 6.79
CA TRP A 31 13.06 -7.15 6.49
C TRP A 31 13.44 -6.12 5.42
N TYR A 32 14.73 -5.90 5.17
CA TYR A 32 15.28 -5.00 4.16
C TYR A 32 15.43 -5.65 2.77
N ASP A 33 15.15 -6.93 2.64
CA ASP A 33 15.31 -7.71 1.40
C ASP A 33 13.97 -8.23 0.86
N ALA A 34 12.91 -7.49 1.13
CA ALA A 34 11.57 -7.80 0.68
C ALA A 34 11.38 -7.60 -0.82
N GLY A 35 10.50 -8.38 -1.45
CA GLY A 35 10.23 -8.32 -2.88
C GLY A 35 8.79 -8.63 -3.25
N LEU A 36 8.31 -7.95 -4.29
CA LEU A 36 7.10 -8.28 -5.02
C LEU A 36 7.53 -9.07 -6.27
N PRO A 37 7.30 -10.40 -6.31
CA PRO A 37 7.73 -11.23 -7.44
C PRO A 37 6.92 -10.94 -8.69
N GLY A 38 7.51 -11.18 -9.86
CA GLY A 38 6.88 -10.93 -11.16
C GLY A 38 5.50 -11.56 -11.27
N ARG A 39 5.33 -12.82 -10.81
CA ARG A 39 4.02 -13.51 -10.81
C ARG A 39 2.91 -12.74 -10.07
N GLN A 40 3.26 -12.03 -9.00
CA GLN A 40 2.29 -11.22 -8.25
C GLN A 40 2.00 -9.90 -8.97
N ILE A 41 2.99 -9.31 -9.62
CA ILE A 41 2.81 -8.09 -10.42
C ILE A 41 1.94 -8.39 -11.64
N ASP A 42 2.17 -9.51 -12.33
CA ASP A 42 1.32 -9.97 -13.45
C ASP A 42 -0.11 -10.29 -12.99
N TRP A 43 -0.26 -10.86 -11.79
CA TRP A 43 -1.57 -11.07 -11.19
C TRP A 43 -2.27 -9.75 -10.91
N LEU A 44 -1.57 -8.77 -10.31
CA LEU A 44 -2.10 -7.44 -9.99
C LEU A 44 -2.59 -6.72 -11.26
N GLU A 45 -1.82 -6.80 -12.35
CA GLU A 45 -2.21 -6.21 -13.63
C GLU A 45 -3.53 -6.81 -14.14
N ARG A 46 -3.66 -8.14 -14.14
CA ARG A 46 -4.89 -8.82 -14.56
C ARG A 46 -6.08 -8.51 -13.64
N ASP A 47 -5.85 -8.46 -12.34
CA ASP A 47 -6.87 -8.16 -11.33
C ASP A 47 -7.42 -6.75 -11.50
N LEU A 48 -6.52 -5.77 -11.66
CA LEU A 48 -6.91 -4.39 -11.94
C LEU A 48 -7.56 -4.23 -13.33
N ALA A 49 -7.18 -5.02 -14.33
CA ALA A 49 -7.83 -5.00 -15.63
C ALA A 49 -9.28 -5.51 -15.54
N ALA A 50 -9.54 -6.50 -14.70
CA ALA A 50 -10.84 -7.15 -14.55
C ALA A 50 -11.85 -6.32 -13.76
N THR A 51 -11.42 -5.43 -12.86
CA THR A 51 -12.34 -4.58 -12.10
C THR A 51 -12.64 -3.26 -12.81
N GLY A 52 -13.88 -2.77 -12.69
CA GLY A 52 -14.26 -1.39 -13.08
C GLY A 52 -14.35 -0.42 -11.89
N LYS A 53 -13.94 -0.86 -10.68
CA LYS A 53 -14.16 -0.13 -9.43
C LYS A 53 -12.95 0.70 -9.02
N PRO A 54 -13.16 1.83 -8.32
CA PRO A 54 -12.08 2.52 -7.61
C PRO A 54 -11.40 1.55 -6.64
N THR A 55 -10.06 1.56 -6.63
CA THR A 55 -9.26 0.53 -5.97
C THR A 55 -8.38 1.11 -4.87
N PHE A 56 -8.35 0.46 -3.73
CA PHE A 56 -7.38 0.69 -2.66
C PHE A 56 -6.41 -0.48 -2.56
N VAL A 57 -5.12 -0.16 -2.43
CA VAL A 57 -4.04 -1.17 -2.37
C VAL A 57 -3.34 -1.10 -1.02
N PHE A 58 -3.08 -2.26 -0.44
CA PHE A 58 -2.38 -2.40 0.84
C PHE A 58 -1.12 -3.24 0.63
N CYS A 59 0.00 -2.77 1.18
CA CYS A 59 1.26 -3.48 1.23
C CYS A 59 2.01 -3.09 2.49
N HIS A 60 2.66 -4.02 3.18
CA HIS A 60 3.41 -3.65 4.37
C HIS A 60 4.64 -2.79 4.02
N GLN A 61 5.42 -3.20 3.03
CA GLN A 61 6.62 -2.50 2.60
C GLN A 61 6.30 -1.29 1.72
N ARG A 62 7.24 -0.35 1.66
CA ARG A 62 7.07 0.89 0.91
C ARG A 62 7.28 0.69 -0.60
N ILE A 63 6.21 0.91 -1.35
CA ILE A 63 6.21 0.88 -2.82
C ILE A 63 6.54 2.26 -3.40
N ASP A 64 6.34 3.34 -2.64
CA ASP A 64 6.56 4.72 -3.06
C ASP A 64 8.03 5.15 -3.15
N VAL A 65 8.95 4.28 -2.77
CA VAL A 65 10.40 4.49 -2.83
C VAL A 65 11.07 3.43 -3.71
N GLY A 66 12.32 3.69 -4.09
CA GLY A 66 13.08 2.73 -4.90
C GLY A 66 13.52 1.50 -4.10
N ALA A 67 13.85 0.41 -4.80
CA ALA A 67 14.29 -0.85 -4.20
C ALA A 67 15.56 -0.73 -3.33
N HIS A 68 16.41 0.26 -3.61
CA HIS A 68 17.63 0.52 -2.81
C HIS A 68 17.39 1.34 -1.53
N HIS A 69 16.17 1.84 -1.34
CA HIS A 69 15.81 2.52 -0.09
C HIS A 69 15.66 1.48 1.04
N PRO A 70 16.15 1.74 2.27
CA PRO A 70 16.10 0.76 3.36
C PRO A 70 14.72 0.17 3.66
N PHE A 71 13.66 0.92 3.37
CA PHE A 71 12.28 0.50 3.56
C PHE A 71 11.54 0.18 2.24
N GLY A 72 12.28 0.21 1.12
CA GLY A 72 11.74 -0.09 -0.20
C GLY A 72 11.60 -1.60 -0.44
N VAL A 73 10.97 -1.93 -1.55
CA VAL A 73 10.72 -3.31 -1.95
C VAL A 73 11.20 -3.54 -3.39
N ARG A 74 11.81 -4.68 -3.65
CA ARG A 74 12.08 -5.10 -5.04
C ARG A 74 10.76 -5.21 -5.80
N GLY A 75 10.77 -4.83 -7.07
CA GLY A 75 9.55 -4.77 -7.88
C GLY A 75 8.72 -3.49 -7.70
N ALA A 76 9.10 -2.57 -6.78
CA ALA A 76 8.36 -1.34 -6.53
C ALA A 76 8.11 -0.51 -7.80
N SER A 77 9.10 -0.39 -8.68
CA SER A 77 8.96 0.38 -9.93
C SER A 77 7.92 -0.22 -10.87
N SER A 78 7.99 -1.53 -11.10
CA SER A 78 7.04 -2.25 -11.95
C SER A 78 5.63 -2.22 -11.34
N THR A 79 5.53 -2.40 -10.03
CA THR A 79 4.24 -2.29 -9.33
C THR A 79 3.64 -0.90 -9.50
N ARG A 80 4.42 0.18 -9.30
CA ARG A 80 3.91 1.55 -9.52
C ARG A 80 3.44 1.77 -10.96
N ALA A 81 4.15 1.21 -11.95
CA ALA A 81 3.72 1.30 -13.34
C ALA A 81 2.33 0.68 -13.54
N VAL A 82 2.11 -0.54 -13.05
CA VAL A 82 0.80 -1.23 -13.11
C VAL A 82 -0.29 -0.41 -12.41
N LEU A 83 -0.02 0.10 -11.20
CA LEU A 83 -0.98 0.92 -10.45
C LEU A 83 -1.37 2.18 -11.22
N ARG A 84 -0.40 2.91 -11.78
CA ARG A 84 -0.62 4.11 -12.59
C ARG A 84 -1.42 3.81 -13.86
N GLU A 85 -1.02 2.79 -14.60
CA GLU A 85 -1.59 2.43 -15.91
C GLU A 85 -3.03 1.93 -15.79
N SER A 86 -3.38 1.31 -14.68
CA SER A 86 -4.75 0.90 -14.39
C SER A 86 -5.75 2.07 -14.34
N ARG A 87 -5.30 3.26 -13.95
CA ARG A 87 -6.13 4.46 -13.73
C ARG A 87 -7.31 4.24 -12.77
N LYS A 88 -7.23 3.25 -11.90
CA LYS A 88 -8.31 2.88 -10.96
C LYS A 88 -7.89 3.01 -9.49
N VAL A 89 -6.58 3.14 -9.23
CA VAL A 89 -6.04 3.15 -7.87
C VAL A 89 -6.18 4.52 -7.24
N VAL A 90 -7.05 4.63 -6.24
CA VAL A 90 -7.31 5.85 -5.46
C VAL A 90 -6.19 6.07 -4.44
N GLY A 91 -5.74 5.00 -3.77
CA GLY A 91 -4.72 5.12 -2.75
C GLY A 91 -4.01 3.81 -2.45
N VAL A 92 -2.75 3.95 -2.06
CA VAL A 92 -1.89 2.87 -1.57
C VAL A 92 -1.57 3.14 -0.12
N PHE A 93 -1.90 2.21 0.76
CA PHE A 93 -1.57 2.25 2.19
C PHE A 93 -0.43 1.29 2.48
N GLN A 94 0.60 1.81 3.13
CA GLN A 94 1.84 1.10 3.38
C GLN A 94 2.39 1.43 4.77
N GLY A 95 3.39 0.70 5.24
CA GLY A 95 3.96 0.84 6.58
C GLY A 95 5.48 0.80 6.58
N HIS A 96 6.02 -0.12 7.36
CA HIS A 96 7.42 -0.53 7.46
C HIS A 96 8.39 0.53 8.03
N SER A 97 8.36 1.78 7.57
CA SER A 97 9.25 2.84 8.08
C SER A 97 8.84 3.43 9.42
N HIS A 98 7.69 3.04 9.95
CA HIS A 98 7.13 3.49 11.23
C HIS A 98 6.83 5.01 11.31
N HIS A 99 6.92 5.75 10.23
CA HIS A 99 6.71 7.19 10.20
C HIS A 99 5.62 7.57 9.21
N ASN A 100 4.81 8.55 9.59
CA ASN A 100 3.86 9.15 8.68
C ASN A 100 4.55 9.74 7.46
N CYS A 101 4.08 9.37 6.28
CA CYS A 101 4.46 9.99 5.02
C CYS A 101 3.27 9.92 4.07
N ALA A 102 2.99 11.01 3.37
CA ALA A 102 2.02 11.00 2.30
C ALA A 102 2.62 11.72 1.10
N ARG A 103 2.46 11.12 -0.08
CA ARG A 103 2.90 11.70 -1.35
C ARG A 103 2.05 11.21 -2.50
N SER A 104 1.99 11.99 -3.57
CA SER A 104 1.43 11.57 -4.84
C SER A 104 2.56 11.31 -5.84
N ILE A 105 2.49 10.19 -6.55
CA ILE A 105 3.42 9.83 -7.62
C ILE A 105 2.57 9.41 -8.81
N ASP A 106 2.73 10.10 -9.93
CA ASP A 106 2.03 9.82 -11.19
C ASP A 106 0.48 9.72 -11.00
N GLY A 107 -0.07 10.57 -10.15
CA GLY A 107 -1.51 10.59 -9.86
C GLY A 107 -1.98 9.57 -8.82
N VAL A 108 -1.15 8.66 -8.35
CA VAL A 108 -1.50 7.69 -7.29
C VAL A 108 -1.06 8.24 -5.93
N HIS A 109 -1.96 8.18 -4.93
CA HIS A 109 -1.66 8.60 -3.56
C HIS A 109 -1.06 7.45 -2.76
N TYR A 110 0.12 7.68 -2.16
CA TYR A 110 0.80 6.73 -1.28
C TYR A 110 0.83 7.29 0.13
N THR A 111 0.25 6.55 1.07
CA THR A 111 0.22 6.91 2.49
C THR A 111 0.94 5.85 3.31
N THR A 112 2.03 6.25 3.97
CA THR A 112 2.75 5.41 4.92
C THR A 112 2.21 5.69 6.33
N LEU A 113 1.78 4.63 7.00
CA LEU A 113 1.18 4.69 8.32
C LEU A 113 2.25 4.69 9.42
N ALA A 114 1.99 5.41 10.50
CA ALA A 114 2.78 5.31 11.71
C ALA A 114 2.63 3.92 12.34
N ALA A 115 3.70 3.42 12.94
CA ALA A 115 3.65 2.11 13.59
C ALA A 115 2.80 2.15 14.86
N MET A 116 2.07 1.07 15.10
CA MET A 116 1.35 0.82 16.35
C MET A 116 2.32 0.56 17.52
N VAL A 117 3.55 0.14 17.26
CA VAL A 117 4.55 -0.30 18.25
C VAL A 117 5.70 0.70 18.42
N LYS A 118 5.44 1.99 18.29
CA LYS A 118 6.51 3.00 18.37
C LYS A 118 7.03 3.27 19.79
N GLY A 119 6.33 2.79 20.81
CA GLY A 119 6.68 2.96 22.23
C GLY A 119 5.65 2.30 23.13
N ALA A 120 5.78 2.50 24.43
CA ALA A 120 4.85 1.97 25.42
C ALA A 120 3.68 2.93 25.69
N GLY A 121 2.50 2.37 25.98
CA GLY A 121 1.29 3.08 26.38
C GLY A 121 0.40 3.52 25.22
N GLU A 122 -0.81 3.88 25.55
CA GLU A 122 -1.89 4.18 24.60
C GLU A 122 -1.52 5.25 23.58
N LYS A 123 -0.81 6.29 23.98
CA LYS A 123 -0.42 7.41 23.12
C LYS A 123 0.54 7.01 21.97
N GLN A 124 1.18 5.84 22.09
CA GLN A 124 2.10 5.29 21.08
C GLN A 124 1.40 4.30 20.15
N ASN A 125 0.16 3.95 20.43
CA ASN A 125 -0.62 2.92 19.76
C ASN A 125 -1.38 3.50 18.55
N SER A 126 -0.65 3.88 17.52
CA SER A 126 -1.18 4.57 16.35
C SER A 126 -2.06 3.67 15.50
N PHE A 127 -3.19 4.20 15.04
CA PHE A 127 -4.07 3.55 14.09
C PHE A 127 -4.81 4.59 13.23
N ALA A 128 -5.51 4.14 12.21
CA ALA A 128 -6.34 5.00 11.38
C ALA A 128 -7.65 4.31 10.99
N VAL A 129 -8.64 5.12 10.69
CA VAL A 129 -9.89 4.72 10.04
C VAL A 129 -9.90 5.31 8.64
N LEU A 130 -10.10 4.47 7.63
CA LEU A 130 -10.32 4.90 6.26
C LEU A 130 -11.82 5.02 6.02
N GLU A 131 -12.29 6.24 5.81
CA GLU A 131 -13.65 6.52 5.37
C GLU A 131 -13.67 6.73 3.86
N VAL A 132 -14.56 6.04 3.18
CA VAL A 132 -14.69 6.09 1.72
C VAL A 132 -16.09 6.56 1.36
N PHE A 133 -16.17 7.59 0.54
CA PHE A 133 -17.43 8.23 0.15
C PHE A 133 -17.84 7.81 -1.26
N PRO A 134 -19.14 7.90 -1.58
CA PRO A 134 -19.60 7.76 -2.97
C PRO A 134 -18.80 8.68 -3.91
N GLY A 135 -18.41 8.15 -5.08
CA GLY A 135 -17.58 8.90 -6.02
C GLY A 135 -16.06 8.77 -5.79
N GLY A 136 -15.62 8.00 -4.78
CA GLY A 136 -14.19 7.64 -4.59
C GLY A 136 -13.37 8.63 -3.78
N ALA A 137 -13.93 9.78 -3.37
CA ALA A 137 -13.27 10.60 -2.36
C ALA A 137 -13.13 9.81 -1.06
N SER A 138 -12.03 9.98 -0.36
CA SER A 138 -11.81 9.28 0.89
C SER A 138 -10.97 10.11 1.87
N GLN A 139 -11.09 9.79 3.14
CA GLN A 139 -10.24 10.36 4.17
C GLN A 139 -9.69 9.30 5.10
N LEU A 140 -8.45 9.48 5.49
CA LEU A 140 -7.81 8.71 6.53
C LEU A 140 -7.87 9.52 7.83
N LEU A 141 -8.66 9.07 8.79
CA LEU A 141 -8.71 9.65 10.12
C LEU A 141 -7.65 8.98 10.99
N GLY A 142 -6.62 9.72 11.33
CA GLY A 142 -5.51 9.24 12.15
C GLY A 142 -5.75 9.47 13.64
N PHE A 143 -5.28 8.54 14.45
CA PHE A 143 -5.34 8.56 15.90
C PHE A 143 -3.95 8.39 16.51
N GLN A 144 -3.74 9.00 17.66
CA GLN A 144 -2.46 9.06 18.38
C GLN A 144 -1.37 9.74 17.55
N LEU A 145 -0.33 9.04 17.15
CA LEU A 145 0.76 9.58 16.31
C LEU A 145 0.46 9.51 14.81
N GLN A 146 -0.65 8.88 14.41
CA GLN A 146 -1.06 8.82 13.02
C GLN A 146 -1.70 10.14 12.59
N ARG A 147 -1.22 10.70 11.49
CA ARG A 147 -1.80 11.91 10.86
C ARG A 147 -3.03 11.54 10.03
N SER A 148 -3.98 12.47 9.97
CA SER A 148 -5.12 12.40 9.05
C SER A 148 -4.74 12.94 7.68
N TYR A 149 -5.33 12.35 6.62
CA TYR A 149 -5.12 12.77 5.23
C TYR A 149 -6.43 12.74 4.46
N LEU A 150 -6.60 13.72 3.56
CA LEU A 150 -7.65 13.69 2.55
C LEU A 150 -7.08 13.11 1.25
N LEU A 151 -7.82 12.18 0.65
CA LEU A 151 -7.51 11.62 -0.66
C LEU A 151 -8.66 12.03 -1.61
N PRO A 152 -8.43 13.04 -2.45
CA PRO A 152 -9.46 13.49 -3.39
C PRO A 152 -9.82 12.38 -4.37
N ALA A 153 -11.05 12.39 -4.86
CA ALA A 153 -11.46 11.50 -5.93
C ALA A 153 -10.56 11.75 -7.16
N GLN A 154 -10.03 10.68 -7.72
CA GLN A 154 -9.15 10.75 -8.90
C GLN A 154 -9.91 10.57 -10.21
N PHE A 155 -11.19 10.24 -10.13
CA PHE A 155 -12.01 9.88 -11.29
C PHE A 155 -13.29 10.73 -11.30
N SER A 156 -13.33 11.66 -12.19
CA SER A 156 -14.53 12.35 -12.65
C SER A 156 -14.94 11.81 -14.03
#